data_6d8a11577366cad5521916f88be76d14
#
_entry.id   6d8a11577366cad5521916f88be76d14
#
_cell.length_a   1.000
_cell.length_b   1.000
_cell.length_c   1.000
_cell.angle_alpha   90.00
_cell.angle_beta   90.00
_cell.angle_gamma   90.00
#
_symmetry.space_group_name_H-M   'P 1'
#
loop_
_entity.id
_entity.type
_entity.pdbx_description
1 polymer ?
#
loop_
_entity_poly.entity_id
_entity_poly.type
_entity_poly.pdbx_seq_one_letter_code
_entity_poly.pdbx_strand_id
1 'polypeptide(L)'
;METIGLKKRKVSMQFNMNDNLPVIALLGSGSMGKAIIRRIGAGKRILLGDVSETKLQTEEKELASQGYVVVTKQVDALDQDSVRAFAEHAASLGSVRYFIDTAGASPNQASAERIIALDLVATAVAIDAFAKVIARGGAGLVISSQTGYMMDFSPELEQLFRRTPTEKLAELAFVKKEAVADQGIAYITAKRVNQLRVQQAAATTWAKAGARINTISPGIIVTPLAYDEFAAAGERYQKMIASSEAKRVGTPDEIGAAGAFLLSDDASFITGADLLVDGGVIASMKAGLYSLERQQTGKKP
;
A
#
# COMPACT_ATOMS: atom_id res chain seq x y z
N MET A 1 -51.06 39.17 -9.98
CA MET A 1 -49.64 38.79 -9.97
C MET A 1 -49.53 37.43 -9.30
N GLU A 2 -49.58 36.35 -10.09
CA GLU A 2 -49.47 34.99 -9.60
C GLU A 2 -47.99 34.58 -9.59
N THR A 3 -47.52 34.17 -8.40
CA THR A 3 -46.13 33.69 -8.22
C THR A 3 -46.09 32.24 -8.65
N ILE A 4 -45.44 31.96 -9.79
CA ILE A 4 -45.20 30.61 -10.28
C ILE A 4 -44.11 29.96 -9.43
N GLY A 5 -44.53 29.08 -8.53
CA GLY A 5 -43.65 28.24 -7.72
C GLY A 5 -42.98 27.16 -8.55
N LEU A 6 -41.72 27.34 -8.91
CA LEU A 6 -40.88 26.31 -9.51
C LEU A 6 -40.55 25.23 -8.46
N LYS A 7 -41.32 24.14 -8.45
CA LYS A 7 -40.96 22.89 -7.75
C LYS A 7 -39.68 22.32 -8.39
N LYS A 8 -38.58 22.39 -7.67
CA LYS A 8 -37.34 21.64 -8.03
C LYS A 8 -37.69 20.15 -8.06
N ARG A 9 -37.85 19.58 -9.25
CA ARG A 9 -37.88 18.13 -9.44
C ARG A 9 -36.51 17.61 -9.08
N LYS A 10 -36.40 16.80 -7.99
CA LYS A 10 -35.27 15.92 -7.78
C LYS A 10 -35.28 14.90 -8.92
N VAL A 11 -34.42 15.11 -9.90
CA VAL A 11 -34.14 14.08 -10.91
C VAL A 11 -33.20 13.08 -10.20
N SER A 12 -33.78 12.00 -9.67
CA SER A 12 -32.98 10.82 -9.29
C SER A 12 -32.65 10.10 -10.61
N MET A 13 -31.47 10.35 -11.15
CA MET A 13 -30.91 9.46 -12.17
C MET A 13 -30.53 8.14 -11.47
N GLN A 14 -31.46 7.18 -11.50
CA GLN A 14 -31.13 5.79 -11.26
C GLN A 14 -30.41 5.29 -12.52
N PHE A 15 -29.08 5.32 -12.51
CA PHE A 15 -28.32 4.52 -13.46
C PHE A 15 -28.57 3.04 -13.07
N ASN A 16 -29.12 2.25 -13.98
CA ASN A 16 -29.16 0.80 -13.83
C ASN A 16 -27.71 0.29 -13.83
N MET A 17 -27.12 0.22 -12.64
CA MET A 17 -25.78 -0.25 -12.44
C MET A 17 -25.81 -1.78 -12.49
N ASN A 18 -25.09 -2.32 -13.46
CA ASN A 18 -24.94 -3.75 -13.64
C ASN A 18 -24.43 -4.37 -12.33
N ASP A 19 -25.18 -5.31 -11.74
CA ASP A 19 -24.84 -5.93 -10.45
C ASP A 19 -23.53 -6.75 -10.49
N ASN A 20 -23.02 -7.03 -11.69
CA ASN A 20 -21.84 -7.86 -11.93
C ASN A 20 -20.54 -7.07 -12.21
N LEU A 21 -20.38 -5.88 -11.64
CA LEU A 21 -19.13 -5.13 -11.81
C LEU A 21 -17.96 -5.86 -11.10
N PRO A 22 -16.77 -5.96 -11.78
CA PRO A 22 -15.57 -6.43 -11.11
C PRO A 22 -15.22 -5.54 -9.92
N VAL A 23 -14.68 -6.15 -8.85
CA VAL A 23 -14.35 -5.45 -7.61
C VAL A 23 -12.87 -5.07 -7.58
N ILE A 24 -12.61 -3.82 -7.17
CA ILE A 24 -11.32 -3.35 -6.69
C ILE A 24 -11.44 -3.20 -5.18
N ALA A 25 -10.60 -3.89 -4.42
CA ALA A 25 -10.48 -3.70 -2.98
C ALA A 25 -9.22 -2.88 -2.68
N LEU A 26 -9.39 -1.71 -2.06
CA LEU A 26 -8.32 -0.84 -1.59
C LEU A 26 -8.31 -0.83 -0.06
N LEU A 27 -7.26 -1.38 0.55
CA LEU A 27 -6.99 -1.32 1.99
C LEU A 27 -6.05 -0.13 2.27
N GLY A 28 -6.51 0.81 3.10
CA GLY A 28 -5.82 2.07 3.33
C GLY A 28 -6.13 3.10 2.22
N SER A 29 -7.07 4.00 2.46
CA SER A 29 -7.53 4.98 1.48
C SER A 29 -6.63 6.23 1.43
N GLY A 30 -5.30 6.04 1.32
CA GLY A 30 -4.31 7.10 1.18
C GLY A 30 -4.21 7.69 -0.23
N SER A 31 -3.43 8.78 -0.37
CA SER A 31 -3.28 9.50 -1.64
C SER A 31 -2.78 8.62 -2.78
N MET A 32 -1.84 7.71 -2.53
CA MET A 32 -1.30 6.78 -3.53
C MET A 32 -2.37 5.78 -3.99
N GLY A 33 -3.11 5.17 -3.05
CA GLY A 33 -4.21 4.27 -3.36
C GLY A 33 -5.29 4.95 -4.21
N LYS A 34 -5.66 6.18 -3.85
CA LYS A 34 -6.61 7.00 -4.62
C LYS A 34 -6.12 7.31 -6.03
N ALA A 35 -4.85 7.63 -6.20
CA ALA A 35 -4.27 7.86 -7.51
C ALA A 35 -4.31 6.62 -8.41
N ILE A 36 -4.13 5.42 -7.83
CA ILE A 36 -4.24 4.15 -8.55
C ILE A 36 -5.70 3.91 -8.96
N ILE A 37 -6.65 3.96 -8.02
CA ILE A 37 -8.06 3.64 -8.31
C ILE A 37 -8.70 4.62 -9.30
N ARG A 38 -8.30 5.89 -9.34
CA ARG A 38 -8.78 6.86 -10.35
C ARG A 38 -8.39 6.45 -11.77
N ARG A 39 -7.29 5.74 -11.96
CA ARG A 39 -6.82 5.27 -13.28
C ARG A 39 -7.52 3.99 -13.73
N ILE A 40 -7.88 3.10 -12.80
CA ILE A 40 -8.39 1.77 -13.14
C ILE A 40 -9.84 1.54 -12.72
N GLY A 41 -10.47 2.49 -12.00
CA GLY A 41 -11.77 2.31 -11.36
C GLY A 41 -12.98 2.39 -12.29
N ALA A 42 -12.85 2.98 -13.49
CA ALA A 42 -13.95 3.08 -14.44
C ALA A 42 -14.52 1.69 -14.79
N GLY A 43 -15.86 1.56 -14.72
CA GLY A 43 -16.54 0.29 -14.99
C GLY A 43 -16.32 -0.80 -13.93
N LYS A 44 -15.90 -0.46 -12.73
CA LYS A 44 -15.68 -1.37 -11.62
C LYS A 44 -16.33 -0.87 -10.34
N ARG A 45 -16.57 -1.76 -9.40
CA ARG A 45 -16.98 -1.43 -8.04
C ARG A 45 -15.74 -1.29 -7.17
N ILE A 46 -15.58 -0.14 -6.54
CA ILE A 46 -14.45 0.16 -5.65
C ILE A 46 -14.92 -0.05 -4.21
N LEU A 47 -14.29 -0.98 -3.50
CA LEU A 47 -14.44 -1.14 -2.06
C LEU A 47 -13.26 -0.46 -1.37
N LEU A 48 -13.55 0.61 -0.60
CA LEU A 48 -12.56 1.31 0.21
C LEU A 48 -12.58 0.80 1.64
N GLY A 49 -11.42 0.40 2.16
CA GLY A 49 -11.20 0.05 3.55
C GLY A 49 -10.24 1.04 4.22
N ASP A 50 -10.64 1.59 5.38
CA ASP A 50 -9.78 2.45 6.21
C ASP A 50 -10.28 2.39 7.65
N VAL A 51 -9.42 2.69 8.63
CA VAL A 51 -9.82 2.75 10.05
C VAL A 51 -10.71 3.96 10.33
N SER A 52 -10.59 5.02 9.56
CA SER A 52 -11.34 6.27 9.74
C SER A 52 -12.64 6.27 8.92
N GLU A 53 -13.76 6.08 9.61
CA GLU A 53 -15.08 6.15 8.99
C GLU A 53 -15.37 7.53 8.37
N THR A 54 -14.98 8.61 9.05
CA THR A 54 -15.16 9.98 8.54
C THR A 54 -14.41 10.20 7.23
N LYS A 55 -13.19 9.67 7.12
CA LYS A 55 -12.41 9.72 5.89
C LYS A 55 -13.08 8.93 4.77
N LEU A 56 -13.55 7.70 5.07
CA LEU A 56 -14.27 6.86 4.11
C LEU A 56 -15.51 7.56 3.56
N GLN A 57 -16.34 8.17 4.40
CA GLN A 57 -17.54 8.91 3.99
C GLN A 57 -17.21 10.11 3.10
N THR A 58 -16.10 10.80 3.37
CA THR A 58 -15.66 11.94 2.56
C THR A 58 -15.20 11.47 1.17
N GLU A 59 -14.40 10.42 1.13
CA GLU A 59 -13.86 9.88 -0.12
C GLU A 59 -14.90 9.17 -0.98
N GLU A 60 -15.87 8.50 -0.35
CA GLU A 60 -17.04 7.94 -1.05
C GLU A 60 -17.82 9.05 -1.80
N LYS A 61 -18.14 10.14 -1.11
CA LYS A 61 -18.85 11.27 -1.73
C LYS A 61 -18.05 11.90 -2.86
N GLU A 62 -16.75 12.09 -2.66
CA GLU A 62 -15.85 12.64 -3.67
C GLU A 62 -15.83 11.78 -4.93
N LEU A 63 -15.53 10.48 -4.79
CA LEU A 63 -15.41 9.56 -5.92
C LEU A 63 -16.77 9.31 -6.60
N ALA A 64 -17.84 9.17 -5.82
CA ALA A 64 -19.19 9.01 -6.38
C ALA A 64 -19.62 10.24 -7.20
N SER A 65 -19.22 11.45 -6.77
CA SER A 65 -19.49 12.68 -7.54
C SER A 65 -18.74 12.72 -8.89
N GLN A 66 -17.67 11.93 -9.01
CA GLN A 66 -16.86 11.76 -10.23
C GLN A 66 -17.34 10.58 -11.08
N GLY A 67 -18.44 9.90 -10.69
CA GLY A 67 -19.04 8.80 -11.46
C GLY A 67 -18.51 7.40 -11.12
N TYR A 68 -17.70 7.25 -10.07
CA TYR A 68 -17.27 5.93 -9.60
C TYR A 68 -18.35 5.25 -8.77
N VAL A 69 -18.37 3.91 -8.84
CA VAL A 69 -19.20 3.05 -7.98
C VAL A 69 -18.40 2.70 -6.75
N VAL A 70 -18.73 3.27 -5.61
CA VAL A 70 -17.97 3.16 -4.38
C VAL A 70 -18.79 2.51 -3.29
N VAL A 71 -18.17 1.63 -2.54
CA VAL A 71 -18.66 1.03 -1.29
C VAL A 71 -17.56 1.21 -0.26
N THR A 72 -17.91 1.50 0.97
CA THR A 72 -16.95 1.68 2.05
C THR A 72 -17.14 0.62 3.15
N LYS A 73 -16.06 0.25 3.79
CA LYS A 73 -16.06 -0.61 4.99
C LYS A 73 -14.98 -0.13 5.94
N GLN A 74 -15.37 0.16 7.18
CA GLN A 74 -14.38 0.41 8.22
C GLN A 74 -13.57 -0.85 8.50
N VAL A 75 -12.25 -0.72 8.52
CA VAL A 75 -11.29 -1.81 8.74
C VAL A 75 -10.18 -1.33 9.66
N ASP A 76 -10.03 -1.99 10.79
CA ASP A 76 -8.80 -1.86 11.58
C ASP A 76 -7.78 -2.89 11.10
N ALA A 77 -6.72 -2.42 10.44
CA ALA A 77 -5.67 -3.31 9.93
C ALA A 77 -4.86 -3.99 11.06
N LEU A 78 -4.91 -3.48 12.29
CA LEU A 78 -4.31 -4.14 13.45
C LEU A 78 -5.12 -5.34 13.93
N ASP A 79 -6.40 -5.41 13.58
CA ASP A 79 -7.26 -6.57 13.83
C ASP A 79 -7.26 -7.50 12.61
N GLN A 80 -6.61 -8.64 12.74
CA GLN A 80 -6.50 -9.61 11.66
C GLN A 80 -7.87 -10.14 11.18
N ASP A 81 -8.85 -10.26 12.07
CA ASP A 81 -10.19 -10.71 11.70
C ASP A 81 -10.94 -9.62 10.94
N SER A 82 -10.72 -8.34 11.27
CA SER A 82 -11.21 -7.20 10.48
C SER A 82 -10.67 -7.21 9.06
N VAL A 83 -9.38 -7.51 8.86
CA VAL A 83 -8.76 -7.64 7.53
C VAL A 83 -9.34 -8.83 6.75
N ARG A 84 -9.52 -9.98 7.39
CA ARG A 84 -10.16 -11.16 6.78
C ARG A 84 -11.60 -10.86 6.37
N ALA A 85 -12.39 -10.25 7.27
CA ALA A 85 -13.75 -9.84 6.99
C ALA A 85 -13.86 -8.79 5.87
N PHE A 86 -12.82 -7.97 5.66
CA PHE A 86 -12.74 -7.05 4.51
C PHE A 86 -12.57 -7.81 3.19
N ALA A 87 -11.71 -8.82 3.14
CA ALA A 87 -11.53 -9.66 1.95
C ALA A 87 -12.81 -10.45 1.61
N GLU A 88 -13.48 -11.02 2.61
CA GLU A 88 -14.75 -11.72 2.44
C GLU A 88 -15.86 -10.78 1.93
N HIS A 89 -15.90 -9.56 2.48
CA HIS A 89 -16.84 -8.55 2.00
C HIS A 89 -16.55 -8.16 0.55
N ALA A 90 -15.29 -8.02 0.15
CA ALA A 90 -14.94 -7.77 -1.25
C ALA A 90 -15.50 -8.88 -2.17
N ALA A 91 -15.36 -10.16 -1.76
CA ALA A 91 -15.89 -11.30 -2.50
C ALA A 91 -17.44 -11.31 -2.57
N SER A 92 -18.12 -10.84 -1.52
CA SER A 92 -19.60 -10.74 -1.51
C SER A 92 -20.14 -9.69 -2.46
N LEU A 93 -19.32 -8.70 -2.84
CA LEU A 93 -19.69 -7.61 -3.75
C LEU A 93 -19.53 -7.98 -5.25
N GLY A 94 -18.82 -9.07 -5.54
CA GLY A 94 -18.58 -9.53 -6.90
C GLY A 94 -17.20 -10.16 -7.09
N SER A 95 -16.79 -10.32 -8.35
CA SER A 95 -15.48 -10.88 -8.71
C SER A 95 -14.37 -9.93 -8.33
N VAL A 96 -13.51 -10.28 -7.35
CA VAL A 96 -12.38 -9.45 -6.90
C VAL A 96 -11.28 -9.47 -7.97
N ARG A 97 -11.29 -8.47 -8.83
CA ARG A 97 -10.31 -8.36 -9.93
C ARG A 97 -9.00 -7.76 -9.47
N TYR A 98 -9.05 -6.79 -8.55
CA TYR A 98 -7.86 -6.11 -8.06
C TYR A 98 -7.88 -5.98 -6.54
N PHE A 99 -6.73 -6.22 -5.93
CA PHE A 99 -6.44 -5.91 -4.53
C PHE A 99 -5.29 -4.92 -4.46
N ILE A 100 -5.44 -3.87 -3.66
CA ILE A 100 -4.43 -2.84 -3.45
C ILE A 100 -4.28 -2.62 -1.95
N ASP A 101 -3.07 -2.77 -1.43
CA ASP A 101 -2.73 -2.47 -0.04
C ASP A 101 -1.82 -1.25 0.02
N THR A 102 -2.34 -0.18 0.61
CA THR A 102 -1.60 1.05 0.92
C THR A 102 -1.68 1.41 2.41
N ALA A 103 -2.20 0.49 3.24
CA ALA A 103 -2.21 0.67 4.68
C ALA A 103 -0.77 0.66 5.22
N GLY A 104 -0.49 1.55 6.15
CA GLY A 104 0.82 1.64 6.76
C GLY A 104 0.99 2.92 7.57
N ALA A 105 2.04 2.96 8.37
CA ALA A 105 2.46 4.12 9.15
C ALA A 105 3.91 4.47 8.87
N SER A 106 4.27 5.74 9.04
CA SER A 106 5.66 6.16 8.94
C SER A 106 6.39 6.09 10.29
N PRO A 107 7.73 6.05 10.30
CA PRO A 107 8.52 6.03 11.53
C PRO A 107 8.27 7.23 12.45
N ASN A 108 7.85 8.37 11.90
CA ASN A 108 7.58 9.58 12.69
C ASN A 108 6.19 9.58 13.34
N GLN A 109 5.33 8.61 12.98
CA GLN A 109 3.92 8.60 13.40
C GLN A 109 3.55 7.43 14.31
N ALA A 110 4.41 6.43 14.40
CA ALA A 110 4.10 5.22 15.15
C ALA A 110 5.33 4.66 15.87
N SER A 111 5.10 3.96 16.98
CA SER A 111 6.16 3.19 17.65
C SER A 111 6.64 2.04 16.78
N ALA A 112 7.81 1.50 17.08
CA ALA A 112 8.37 0.36 16.35
C ALA A 112 7.44 -0.85 16.38
N GLU A 113 6.82 -1.14 17.52
CA GLU A 113 5.85 -2.23 17.68
C GLU A 113 4.62 -2.02 16.80
N ARG A 114 4.10 -0.78 16.73
CA ARG A 114 2.96 -0.46 15.89
C ARG A 114 3.30 -0.57 14.41
N ILE A 115 4.49 -0.17 13.99
CA ILE A 115 4.98 -0.35 12.62
C ILE A 115 5.06 -1.84 12.29
N ILE A 116 5.64 -2.67 13.17
CA ILE A 116 5.69 -4.13 12.95
C ILE A 116 4.27 -4.72 12.86
N ALA A 117 3.37 -4.32 13.73
CA ALA A 117 2.00 -4.82 13.71
C ALA A 117 1.26 -4.43 12.43
N LEU A 118 1.37 -3.17 11.99
CA LEU A 118 0.65 -2.62 10.86
C LEU A 118 1.34 -2.92 9.52
N ASP A 119 2.61 -2.52 9.38
CA ASP A 119 3.31 -2.56 8.10
C ASP A 119 3.89 -3.94 7.77
N LEU A 120 4.12 -4.82 8.77
CA LEU A 120 4.63 -6.16 8.52
C LEU A 120 3.54 -7.22 8.66
N VAL A 121 2.90 -7.32 9.83
CA VAL A 121 1.97 -8.41 10.11
C VAL A 121 0.64 -8.21 9.37
N ALA A 122 0.05 -7.02 9.46
CA ALA A 122 -1.25 -6.76 8.82
C ALA A 122 -1.16 -6.88 7.29
N THR A 123 -0.07 -6.38 6.67
CA THR A 123 0.18 -6.56 5.23
C THR A 123 0.29 -8.04 4.86
N ALA A 124 1.00 -8.86 5.67
CA ALA A 124 1.08 -10.30 5.42
C ALA A 124 -0.29 -10.99 5.55
N VAL A 125 -1.10 -10.60 6.54
CA VAL A 125 -2.49 -11.08 6.71
C VAL A 125 -3.34 -10.71 5.49
N ALA A 126 -3.22 -9.48 4.99
CA ALA A 126 -3.97 -9.00 3.83
C ALA A 126 -3.58 -9.80 2.56
N ILE A 127 -2.28 -10.03 2.33
CA ILE A 127 -1.79 -10.86 1.22
C ILE A 127 -2.41 -12.27 1.28
N ASP A 128 -2.42 -12.90 2.46
CA ASP A 128 -2.95 -14.26 2.64
C ASP A 128 -4.50 -14.30 2.54
N ALA A 129 -5.19 -13.29 3.05
CA ALA A 129 -6.65 -13.19 2.98
C ALA A 129 -7.13 -12.99 1.54
N PHE A 130 -6.52 -12.09 0.80
CA PHE A 130 -6.90 -11.81 -0.59
C PHE A 130 -6.51 -12.92 -1.56
N ALA A 131 -5.48 -13.72 -1.28
CA ALA A 131 -5.17 -14.92 -2.04
C ALA A 131 -6.33 -15.94 -2.10
N LYS A 132 -7.25 -15.91 -1.11
CA LYS A 132 -8.41 -16.82 -1.04
C LYS A 132 -9.60 -16.36 -1.86
N VAL A 133 -9.69 -15.06 -2.16
CA VAL A 133 -10.87 -14.43 -2.77
C VAL A 133 -10.58 -13.77 -4.10
N ILE A 134 -9.32 -13.56 -4.45
CA ILE A 134 -8.94 -12.95 -5.74
C ILE A 134 -9.40 -13.84 -6.90
N ALA A 135 -9.99 -13.24 -7.91
CA ALA A 135 -10.44 -13.95 -9.09
C ALA A 135 -9.26 -14.44 -9.93
N ARG A 136 -9.44 -15.56 -10.62
CA ARG A 136 -8.48 -16.03 -11.64
C ARG A 136 -8.22 -14.93 -12.67
N GLY A 137 -6.95 -14.67 -12.97
CA GLY A 137 -6.50 -13.57 -13.83
C GLY A 137 -6.53 -12.20 -13.11
N GLY A 138 -6.85 -12.16 -11.81
CA GLY A 138 -6.78 -10.95 -11.01
C GLY A 138 -5.34 -10.53 -10.70
N ALA A 139 -5.19 -9.33 -10.13
CA ALA A 139 -3.89 -8.77 -9.77
C ALA A 139 -3.91 -8.07 -8.40
N GLY A 140 -2.86 -8.28 -7.62
CA GLY A 140 -2.60 -7.61 -6.35
C GLY A 140 -1.43 -6.63 -6.45
N LEU A 141 -1.49 -5.59 -5.65
CA LEU A 141 -0.45 -4.59 -5.51
C LEU A 141 -0.30 -4.21 -4.04
N VAL A 142 0.93 -4.28 -3.52
CA VAL A 142 1.28 -3.86 -2.16
C VAL A 142 2.24 -2.68 -2.25
N ILE A 143 1.96 -1.61 -1.52
CA ILE A 143 2.87 -0.47 -1.42
C ILE A 143 3.90 -0.73 -0.33
N SER A 144 5.13 -0.97 -0.77
CA SER A 144 6.31 -1.08 0.08
C SER A 144 6.98 0.30 0.27
N SER A 145 8.30 0.39 0.16
CA SER A 145 9.07 1.63 0.21
C SER A 145 10.50 1.42 -0.34
N GLN A 146 11.12 2.48 -0.85
CA GLN A 146 12.55 2.51 -1.14
C GLN A 146 13.41 2.09 0.06
N THR A 147 12.90 2.29 1.29
CA THR A 147 13.61 1.92 2.51
C THR A 147 13.87 0.42 2.61
N GLY A 148 13.05 -0.42 1.99
CA GLY A 148 13.30 -1.86 1.88
C GLY A 148 14.60 -2.25 1.15
N TYR A 149 15.26 -1.28 0.50
CA TYR A 149 16.56 -1.43 -0.15
C TYR A 149 17.74 -0.88 0.67
N MET A 150 17.46 -0.32 1.86
CA MET A 150 18.46 0.37 2.68
C MET A 150 19.14 -0.55 3.70
N MET A 151 18.73 -1.81 3.79
CA MET A 151 19.33 -2.83 4.65
C MET A 151 19.39 -4.16 3.90
N ASP A 152 20.56 -4.77 3.94
CA ASP A 152 20.75 -6.12 3.41
C ASP A 152 20.49 -7.14 4.52
N PHE A 153 19.62 -8.10 4.24
CA PHE A 153 19.40 -9.26 5.07
C PHE A 153 20.26 -10.43 4.57
N SER A 154 20.73 -11.29 5.48
CA SER A 154 21.36 -12.53 5.04
C SER A 154 20.35 -13.41 4.29
N PRO A 155 20.81 -14.27 3.36
CA PRO A 155 19.93 -15.20 2.65
C PRO A 155 19.06 -16.06 3.59
N GLU A 156 19.62 -16.46 4.75
CA GLU A 156 18.93 -17.26 5.75
C GLU A 156 17.79 -16.47 6.40
N LEU A 157 18.04 -15.19 6.75
CA LEU A 157 17.03 -14.31 7.33
C LEU A 157 15.91 -14.01 6.31
N GLU A 158 16.25 -13.78 5.04
CA GLU A 158 15.24 -13.62 3.99
C GLU A 158 14.37 -14.87 3.84
N GLN A 159 14.97 -16.07 3.84
CA GLN A 159 14.20 -17.31 3.76
C GLN A 159 13.32 -17.52 4.99
N LEU A 160 13.78 -17.12 6.16
CA LEU A 160 13.00 -17.16 7.38
C LEU A 160 11.75 -16.26 7.25
N PHE A 161 11.90 -15.01 6.81
CA PHE A 161 10.77 -14.10 6.58
C PHE A 161 9.80 -14.60 5.51
N ARG A 162 10.30 -15.21 4.45
CA ARG A 162 9.45 -15.79 3.37
C ARG A 162 8.58 -16.92 3.87
N ARG A 163 9.13 -17.83 4.70
CA ARG A 163 8.51 -19.13 5.06
C ARG A 163 7.79 -19.12 6.39
N THR A 164 8.10 -18.19 7.28
CA THR A 164 7.44 -18.12 8.60
C THR A 164 5.93 -17.88 8.41
N PRO A 165 5.06 -18.68 9.02
CA PRO A 165 3.63 -18.41 9.04
C PRO A 165 3.33 -16.98 9.51
N THR A 166 2.32 -16.36 8.90
CA THR A 166 2.02 -14.93 9.10
C THR A 166 1.79 -14.59 10.58
N GLU A 167 1.11 -15.46 11.31
CA GLU A 167 0.82 -15.31 12.75
C GLU A 167 2.07 -15.38 13.64
N LYS A 168 3.19 -15.88 13.11
CA LYS A 168 4.47 -16.01 13.83
C LYS A 168 5.53 -14.98 13.43
N LEU A 169 5.22 -14.11 12.47
CA LEU A 169 6.21 -13.14 11.97
C LEU A 169 6.73 -12.21 13.07
N ALA A 170 5.85 -11.69 13.93
CA ALA A 170 6.23 -10.84 15.06
C ALA A 170 7.05 -11.56 16.13
N GLU A 171 7.03 -12.90 16.15
CA GLU A 171 7.74 -13.70 17.13
C GLU A 171 9.20 -13.99 16.76
N LEU A 172 9.59 -13.73 15.51
CA LEU A 172 10.94 -13.92 15.04
C LEU A 172 11.96 -13.18 15.91
N ALA A 173 13.07 -13.83 16.24
CA ALA A 173 14.10 -13.27 17.13
C ALA A 173 14.63 -11.92 16.63
N PHE A 174 14.84 -11.78 15.32
CA PHE A 174 15.25 -10.51 14.72
C PHE A 174 14.21 -9.41 14.96
N VAL A 175 12.91 -9.71 14.78
CA VAL A 175 11.84 -8.73 15.00
C VAL A 175 11.79 -8.29 16.45
N LYS A 176 11.81 -9.23 17.39
CA LYS A 176 11.73 -8.95 18.84
C LYS A 176 12.94 -8.19 19.41
N LYS A 177 14.12 -8.37 18.85
CA LYS A 177 15.36 -7.82 19.42
C LYS A 177 15.89 -6.62 18.65
N GLU A 178 15.82 -6.64 17.34
CA GLU A 178 16.47 -5.65 16.48
C GLU A 178 15.47 -4.71 15.83
N ALA A 179 14.40 -5.25 15.23
CA ALA A 179 13.43 -4.41 14.53
C ALA A 179 12.65 -3.50 15.49
N VAL A 180 12.22 -3.99 16.66
CA VAL A 180 11.46 -3.18 17.63
C VAL A 180 12.33 -2.23 18.44
N ALA A 181 13.66 -2.32 18.36
CA ALA A 181 14.56 -1.44 19.11
C ALA A 181 14.61 -0.02 18.52
N ASP A 182 14.26 0.16 17.24
CA ASP A 182 14.31 1.45 16.54
C ASP A 182 13.20 1.52 15.48
N GLN A 183 12.49 2.65 15.44
CA GLN A 183 11.38 2.87 14.50
C GLN A 183 11.83 2.80 13.03
N GLY A 184 13.01 3.32 12.72
CA GLY A 184 13.58 3.27 11.38
C GLY A 184 13.92 1.84 10.96
N ILE A 185 14.50 1.05 11.87
CA ILE A 185 14.80 -0.38 11.65
C ILE A 185 13.50 -1.18 11.49
N ALA A 186 12.48 -0.90 12.33
CA ALA A 186 11.17 -1.52 12.20
C ALA A 186 10.56 -1.28 10.81
N TYR A 187 10.61 -0.04 10.35
CA TYR A 187 10.05 0.35 9.05
C TYR A 187 10.82 -0.27 7.87
N ILE A 188 12.16 -0.18 7.88
CA ILE A 188 13.02 -0.82 6.88
C ILE A 188 12.71 -2.32 6.81
N THR A 189 12.66 -2.98 7.99
CA THR A 189 12.36 -4.41 8.09
C THR A 189 10.99 -4.73 7.51
N ALA A 190 9.95 -4.02 7.92
CA ALA A 190 8.59 -4.25 7.43
C ALA A 190 8.52 -4.11 5.90
N LYS A 191 9.09 -3.05 5.34
CA LYS A 191 9.06 -2.79 3.90
C LYS A 191 9.89 -3.79 3.11
N ARG A 192 11.05 -4.24 3.62
CA ARG A 192 11.80 -5.35 2.99
C ARG A 192 11.01 -6.65 3.04
N VAL A 193 10.43 -6.98 4.18
CA VAL A 193 9.64 -8.21 4.34
C VAL A 193 8.40 -8.22 3.44
N ASN A 194 7.75 -7.08 3.20
CA ASN A 194 6.63 -6.99 2.26
C ASN A 194 7.04 -7.43 0.84
N GLN A 195 8.21 -6.98 0.35
CA GLN A 195 8.76 -7.44 -0.94
C GLN A 195 8.96 -8.97 -0.94
N LEU A 196 9.55 -9.52 0.12
CA LEU A 196 9.82 -10.95 0.26
C LEU A 196 8.52 -11.78 0.34
N ARG A 197 7.52 -11.31 1.08
CA ARG A 197 6.20 -11.98 1.21
C ARG A 197 5.43 -11.97 -0.09
N VAL A 198 5.47 -10.87 -0.84
CA VAL A 198 4.85 -10.79 -2.17
C VAL A 198 5.53 -11.77 -3.14
N GLN A 199 6.86 -11.86 -3.15
CA GLN A 199 7.58 -12.86 -3.95
C GLN A 199 7.17 -14.29 -3.59
N GLN A 200 7.07 -14.59 -2.30
CA GLN A 200 6.62 -15.91 -1.83
C GLN A 200 5.16 -16.19 -2.23
N ALA A 201 4.27 -15.23 -2.02
CA ALA A 201 2.85 -15.35 -2.37
C ALA A 201 2.65 -15.55 -3.88
N ALA A 202 3.39 -14.79 -4.71
CA ALA A 202 3.38 -14.93 -6.17
C ALA A 202 3.76 -16.32 -6.66
N ALA A 203 4.66 -17.00 -5.93
CA ALA A 203 5.09 -18.36 -6.25
C ALA A 203 4.19 -19.45 -5.64
N THR A 204 3.30 -19.12 -4.71
CA THR A 204 2.53 -20.10 -3.93
C THR A 204 1.03 -19.84 -3.94
N THR A 205 0.52 -19.03 -2.99
CA THR A 205 -0.93 -18.86 -2.76
C THR A 205 -1.60 -18.11 -3.90
N TRP A 206 -1.00 -17.05 -4.42
CA TRP A 206 -1.51 -16.28 -5.55
C TRP A 206 -1.38 -17.03 -6.88
N ALA A 207 -0.28 -17.78 -7.08
CA ALA A 207 -0.14 -18.67 -8.23
C ALA A 207 -1.25 -19.74 -8.26
N LYS A 208 -1.58 -20.34 -7.09
CA LYS A 208 -2.68 -21.32 -6.99
C LYS A 208 -4.04 -20.71 -7.32
N ALA A 209 -4.25 -19.42 -6.94
CA ALA A 209 -5.45 -18.68 -7.34
C ALA A 209 -5.47 -18.35 -8.85
N GLY A 210 -4.37 -18.49 -9.55
CA GLY A 210 -4.22 -18.07 -10.95
C GLY A 210 -4.20 -16.55 -11.11
N ALA A 211 -3.67 -15.83 -10.10
CA ALA A 211 -3.60 -14.40 -10.04
C ALA A 211 -2.15 -13.93 -9.84
N ARG A 212 -1.87 -12.66 -10.15
CA ARG A 212 -0.57 -12.01 -10.00
C ARG A 212 -0.55 -11.13 -8.75
N ILE A 213 0.62 -10.96 -8.16
CA ILE A 213 0.83 -9.96 -7.10
C ILE A 213 2.23 -9.37 -7.21
N ASN A 214 2.33 -8.04 -7.06
CA ASN A 214 3.58 -7.30 -7.15
C ASN A 214 3.67 -6.26 -6.04
N THR A 215 4.85 -5.68 -5.83
CA THR A 215 5.04 -4.50 -4.99
C THR A 215 5.46 -3.29 -5.82
N ILE A 216 5.14 -2.11 -5.32
CA ILE A 216 5.82 -0.87 -5.67
C ILE A 216 6.57 -0.41 -4.42
N SER A 217 7.80 0.04 -4.62
CA SER A 217 8.62 0.70 -3.60
C SER A 217 8.78 2.18 -3.93
N PRO A 218 7.87 3.04 -3.41
CA PRO A 218 7.96 4.47 -3.62
C PRO A 218 9.18 5.07 -2.93
N GLY A 219 9.70 6.13 -3.52
CA GLY A 219 10.63 7.06 -2.89
C GLY A 219 9.93 8.08 -2.00
N ILE A 220 10.44 9.30 -2.01
CA ILE A 220 9.87 10.43 -1.28
C ILE A 220 8.71 11.00 -2.11
N ILE A 221 7.47 10.70 -1.70
CA ILE A 221 6.24 11.11 -2.40
C ILE A 221 5.51 12.18 -1.60
N VAL A 222 5.11 13.28 -2.25
CA VAL A 222 4.30 14.33 -1.62
C VAL A 222 2.90 13.78 -1.30
N THR A 223 2.64 13.60 -0.02
CA THR A 223 1.34 13.22 0.52
C THR A 223 1.06 14.13 1.73
N PRO A 224 -0.18 14.26 2.21
CA PRO A 224 -0.45 14.95 3.47
C PRO A 224 0.44 14.44 4.62
N LEU A 225 0.72 13.14 4.65
CA LEU A 225 1.62 12.47 5.58
C LEU A 225 3.09 12.93 5.46
N ALA A 226 3.56 13.17 4.23
CA ALA A 226 4.94 13.53 3.97
C ALA A 226 5.30 14.95 4.46
N TYR A 227 4.32 15.85 4.59
CA TYR A 227 4.60 17.19 5.14
C TYR A 227 5.07 17.14 6.58
N ASP A 228 4.51 16.25 7.41
CA ASP A 228 4.94 16.05 8.79
C ASP A 228 6.37 15.47 8.84
N GLU A 229 6.68 14.56 7.92
CA GLU A 229 8.02 13.98 7.78
C GLU A 229 9.05 15.00 7.31
N PHE A 230 8.69 15.88 6.36
CA PHE A 230 9.58 16.95 5.90
C PHE A 230 9.87 17.96 7.01
N ALA A 231 8.88 18.24 7.87
CA ALA A 231 9.08 19.10 9.03
C ALA A 231 10.02 18.47 10.07
N ALA A 232 9.94 17.15 10.28
CA ALA A 232 10.71 16.44 11.29
C ALA A 232 12.15 16.08 10.85
N ALA A 233 12.37 15.74 9.57
CA ALA A 233 13.62 15.22 9.04
C ALA A 233 14.09 15.94 7.75
N GLY A 234 13.77 17.22 7.60
CA GLY A 234 13.92 18.00 6.38
C GLY A 234 15.32 17.96 5.77
N GLU A 235 16.38 18.10 6.56
CA GLU A 235 17.77 18.09 6.08
C GLU A 235 18.14 16.73 5.45
N ARG A 236 17.73 15.62 6.06
CA ARG A 236 17.95 14.27 5.53
C ARG A 236 17.25 14.07 4.20
N TYR A 237 15.96 14.46 4.10
CA TYR A 237 15.21 14.39 2.87
C TYR A 237 15.79 15.27 1.77
N GLN A 238 16.21 16.51 2.12
CA GLN A 238 16.87 17.39 1.16
C GLN A 238 18.15 16.78 0.58
N LYS A 239 18.99 16.15 1.42
CA LYS A 239 20.21 15.45 0.97
C LYS A 239 19.86 14.27 0.04
N MET A 240 18.84 13.50 0.38
CA MET A 240 18.38 12.37 -0.46
C MET A 240 17.87 12.88 -1.82
N ILE A 241 17.04 13.92 -1.83
CA ILE A 241 16.51 14.53 -3.05
C ILE A 241 17.65 15.10 -3.90
N ALA A 242 18.58 15.83 -3.29
CA ALA A 242 19.72 16.42 -3.98
C ALA A 242 20.66 15.36 -4.59
N SER A 243 20.74 14.17 -4.00
CA SER A 243 21.53 13.05 -4.52
C SER A 243 20.85 12.29 -5.65
N SER A 244 19.53 12.33 -5.74
CA SER A 244 18.75 11.63 -6.76
C SER A 244 18.85 12.32 -8.13
N GLU A 245 18.70 11.56 -9.22
CA GLU A 245 18.70 12.15 -10.57
C GLU A 245 17.47 13.05 -10.80
N ALA A 246 16.32 12.69 -10.26
CA ALA A 246 15.09 13.46 -10.42
C ALA A 246 15.14 14.85 -9.75
N LYS A 247 16.01 15.08 -8.74
CA LYS A 247 16.17 16.35 -8.02
C LYS A 247 14.85 16.93 -7.44
N ARG A 248 13.86 16.10 -7.26
CA ARG A 248 12.54 16.47 -6.76
C ARG A 248 11.89 15.31 -6.00
N VAL A 249 10.84 15.62 -5.27
CA VAL A 249 9.92 14.63 -4.72
C VAL A 249 9.00 14.07 -5.83
N GLY A 250 8.53 12.84 -5.66
CA GLY A 250 7.52 12.24 -6.52
C GLY A 250 6.11 12.67 -6.11
N THR A 251 5.14 12.39 -6.96
CA THR A 251 3.71 12.66 -6.73
C THR A 251 2.93 11.36 -6.57
N PRO A 252 1.76 11.37 -5.90
CA PRO A 252 0.87 10.22 -5.87
C PRO A 252 0.48 9.72 -7.27
N ASP A 253 0.37 10.62 -8.26
CA ASP A 253 0.01 10.26 -9.62
C ASP A 253 1.09 9.46 -10.35
N GLU A 254 2.37 9.64 -10.02
CA GLU A 254 3.46 8.81 -10.55
C GLU A 254 3.38 7.38 -10.01
N ILE A 255 3.03 7.22 -8.73
CA ILE A 255 2.72 5.90 -8.16
C ILE A 255 1.42 5.35 -8.75
N GLY A 256 0.43 6.22 -8.99
CA GLY A 256 -0.82 5.87 -9.68
C GLY A 256 -0.58 5.27 -11.08
N ALA A 257 0.34 5.85 -11.86
CA ALA A 257 0.71 5.36 -13.18
C ALA A 257 1.39 3.98 -13.13
N ALA A 258 2.38 3.83 -12.24
CA ALA A 258 3.08 2.57 -12.01
C ALA A 258 2.13 1.46 -11.52
N GLY A 259 1.23 1.80 -10.58
CA GLY A 259 0.24 0.87 -10.05
C GLY A 259 -0.78 0.43 -11.09
N ALA A 260 -1.28 1.36 -11.90
CA ALA A 260 -2.20 1.05 -12.98
C ALA A 260 -1.56 0.11 -14.00
N PHE A 261 -0.28 0.30 -14.36
CA PHE A 261 0.46 -0.60 -15.23
C PHE A 261 0.58 -2.00 -14.62
N LEU A 262 1.06 -2.14 -13.38
CA LEU A 262 1.25 -3.45 -12.76
C LEU A 262 -0.06 -4.23 -12.57
N LEU A 263 -1.18 -3.54 -12.43
CA LEU A 263 -2.50 -4.14 -12.30
C LEU A 263 -3.14 -4.47 -13.66
N SER A 264 -2.70 -3.85 -14.76
CA SER A 264 -3.25 -4.02 -16.10
C SER A 264 -2.86 -5.36 -16.75
N ASP A 265 -3.47 -5.67 -17.87
CA ASP A 265 -3.14 -6.84 -18.69
C ASP A 265 -1.79 -6.66 -19.42
N ASP A 266 -1.28 -5.43 -19.59
CA ASP A 266 0.07 -5.17 -20.14
C ASP A 266 1.17 -5.74 -19.23
N ALA A 267 0.89 -5.90 -17.92
CA ALA A 267 1.76 -6.55 -16.96
C ALA A 267 1.46 -8.04 -16.75
N SER A 268 0.78 -8.71 -17.71
CA SER A 268 0.31 -10.11 -17.55
C SER A 268 1.43 -11.10 -17.29
N PHE A 269 2.67 -10.80 -17.67
CA PHE A 269 3.84 -11.66 -17.42
C PHE A 269 4.71 -11.18 -16.24
N ILE A 270 4.21 -10.21 -15.43
CA ILE A 270 4.92 -9.65 -14.26
C ILE A 270 4.21 -10.10 -12.98
N THR A 271 4.87 -10.94 -12.18
CA THR A 271 4.39 -11.36 -10.84
C THR A 271 5.57 -11.61 -9.91
N GLY A 272 5.41 -11.26 -8.63
CA GLY A 272 6.48 -11.33 -7.64
C GLY A 272 7.58 -10.28 -7.81
N ALA A 273 7.37 -9.29 -8.69
CA ALA A 273 8.30 -8.20 -8.89
C ALA A 273 8.10 -7.08 -7.86
N ASP A 274 9.18 -6.33 -7.60
CA ASP A 274 9.12 -5.04 -6.93
C ASP A 274 9.54 -3.94 -7.90
N LEU A 275 8.70 -2.94 -8.09
CA LEU A 275 8.98 -1.78 -8.93
C LEU A 275 9.40 -0.60 -8.06
N LEU A 276 10.69 -0.28 -8.08
CA LEU A 276 11.25 0.88 -7.41
C LEU A 276 10.91 2.17 -8.18
N VAL A 277 10.21 3.09 -7.52
CA VAL A 277 9.76 4.39 -8.09
C VAL A 277 10.21 5.51 -7.16
N ASP A 278 11.50 5.86 -7.19
CA ASP A 278 12.17 6.69 -6.18
C ASP A 278 12.96 7.88 -6.74
N GLY A 279 12.85 8.15 -8.03
CA GLY A 279 13.60 9.22 -8.70
C GLY A 279 15.12 8.99 -8.70
N GLY A 280 15.60 7.77 -8.41
CA GLY A 280 17.02 7.41 -8.45
C GLY A 280 17.74 7.52 -7.10
N VAL A 281 17.03 7.67 -5.98
CA VAL A 281 17.64 7.76 -4.63
C VAL A 281 18.46 6.50 -4.31
N ILE A 282 17.88 5.31 -4.47
CA ILE A 282 18.58 4.05 -4.19
C ILE A 282 19.73 3.81 -5.17
N ALA A 283 19.58 4.20 -6.44
CA ALA A 283 20.68 4.14 -7.39
C ALA A 283 21.86 5.01 -6.94
N SER A 284 21.61 6.25 -6.51
CA SER A 284 22.61 7.14 -5.94
C SER A 284 23.31 6.57 -4.72
N MET A 285 22.54 5.94 -3.80
CA MET A 285 23.11 5.27 -2.62
C MET A 285 24.04 4.13 -3.03
N LYS A 286 23.64 3.29 -3.95
CA LYS A 286 24.45 2.16 -4.45
C LYS A 286 25.68 2.62 -5.22
N ALA A 287 25.62 3.77 -5.87
CA ALA A 287 26.76 4.40 -6.54
C ALA A 287 27.71 5.14 -5.56
N GLY A 288 27.39 5.19 -4.26
CA GLY A 288 28.19 5.90 -3.27
C GLY A 288 28.09 7.43 -3.31
N LEU A 289 27.10 7.97 -4.04
CA LEU A 289 26.86 9.42 -4.14
C LEU A 289 26.12 9.98 -2.92
N TYR A 290 25.48 9.11 -2.16
CA TYR A 290 24.77 9.42 -0.93
C TYR A 290 24.92 8.25 0.05
N SER A 291 25.28 8.56 1.30
CA SER A 291 25.28 7.59 2.39
C SER A 291 24.40 8.08 3.54
N LEU A 292 23.63 7.16 4.13
CA LEU A 292 22.98 7.43 5.38
C LEU A 292 24.10 7.40 6.46
N GLU A 293 24.48 8.57 6.97
CA GLU A 293 25.30 8.63 8.18
C GLU A 293 24.53 7.90 9.29
N ARG A 294 25.06 6.75 9.73
CA ARG A 294 24.60 6.16 10.99
C ARG A 294 24.87 7.21 12.05
N GLN A 295 23.82 7.73 12.69
CA GLN A 295 24.01 8.46 13.94
C GLN A 295 24.76 7.49 14.86
N GLN A 296 26.05 7.72 15.04
CA GLN A 296 26.81 7.08 16.10
C GLN A 296 26.14 7.55 17.39
N THR A 297 25.29 6.66 17.95
CA THR A 297 24.88 6.80 19.35
C THR A 297 26.16 6.89 20.15
N GLY A 298 26.48 8.10 20.64
CA GLY A 298 27.70 8.41 21.32
C GLY A 298 27.94 7.49 22.52
N LYS A 299 28.82 6.53 22.32
CA LYS A 299 29.69 6.01 23.38
C LYS A 299 31.10 6.13 22.82
N LYS A 300 31.76 7.23 23.18
CA LYS A 300 33.22 7.30 23.19
C LYS A 300 33.73 6.30 24.21
N PRO A 301 34.89 5.66 23.89
CA PRO A 301 35.51 4.64 24.74
C PRO A 301 35.86 5.15 26.13
#